data_212a077e88a81ee4c0ed9059582a924e
#
_entry.id   212a077e88a81ee4c0ed9059582a924e
#
_cell.length_a   1.000
_cell.length_b   1.000
_cell.length_c   1.000
_cell.angle_alpha   90.00
_cell.angle_beta   90.00
_cell.angle_gamma   90.00
#
_symmetry.space_group_name_H-M   'P 1'
#
loop_
_entity.id
_entity.type
_entity.pdbx_description
1 polymer ?
#
loop_
_entity_poly.entity_id
_entity_poly.type
_entity_poly.pdbx_seq_one_letter_code
_entity_poly.pdbx_strand_id
1 'polypeptide(L)'
;MSEINQQSASTDVIRDVDVAVIGGGIAGCYTAWRLRTLDKQQLAPNSPLLPLLKDKDRLDVALFEYSDRIGGRLWSASLKDAPDEYVEFGGMRFYKEMHIVWNLIEKLGLGHRAVPFPVSEPDNFVYVRGQHLRLNQITNHPKELPYQLRYLEKGKSADELTDYVCDMAVQGFSQMRKEYSDAFDAKDWDKVRNIRDEYESRKRATKIGNRTVYQMSWWELQTFLLSNEAFEFMLATGGYDVTNTNGNAAHSIDQIFYAPISSGFYRLSHGFEELPDTLQKEFHEQGGLTYMLHRLLRFDKVNPGSEGGPYTLLFHHRRDAQEPVSELTDATLNSRGERCTRARAKMVVLAMPVRSLRLLDQDNFFFKPNRRNGIDRQTKFDTAMDSVLNVEAFKLFLAYRRPWWEQTGVSKGQSVTDLPVRQCYYWPNDTSESPHAPVGSNAILMAAYNSGVAVPYWQGLQTGEPFGADNTVSVKDGRAFAHINRVTLRLKANAPDGIGSTEPSDEIPTTATQPMVERAHAQLMEMHDVKYAPAPYDAHFQDWNGDPFGGAWHQWKSNSAEAELIPYMQQSMEEEQVFVVGECWSDAQGWVQGALNTSEAMLQDMLGLTWPEWLLRGGTWLGPRKKPDGS
;
A
#
# COMPACT_ATOMS: atom_id res chain seq x y z
N MET A 1 -50.84 24.19 -12.82
CA MET A 1 -50.29 24.28 -11.47
C MET A 1 -50.63 22.96 -10.79
N SER A 2 -49.75 22.03 -10.83
CA SER A 2 -49.83 20.75 -10.10
C SER A 2 -48.58 20.67 -9.21
N GLU A 3 -48.83 20.76 -7.92
CA GLU A 3 -47.83 20.57 -6.88
C GLU A 3 -47.21 19.18 -7.03
N ILE A 4 -45.95 19.13 -7.41
CA ILE A 4 -45.12 17.92 -7.33
C ILE A 4 -44.81 17.75 -5.85
N ASN A 5 -45.51 16.83 -5.22
CA ASN A 5 -45.18 16.31 -3.89
C ASN A 5 -43.74 15.80 -3.90
N GLN A 6 -42.83 16.58 -3.35
CA GLN A 6 -41.54 16.11 -2.91
C GLN A 6 -41.75 15.22 -1.68
N GLN A 7 -42.07 13.95 -1.88
CA GLN A 7 -41.82 12.94 -0.90
C GLN A 7 -40.28 12.71 -0.88
N SER A 8 -39.59 13.44 -0.01
CA SER A 8 -38.23 13.10 0.38
C SER A 8 -38.28 11.69 0.95
N ALA A 9 -37.70 10.73 0.22
CA ALA A 9 -37.39 9.44 0.80
C ALA A 9 -36.53 9.71 2.07
N SER A 10 -37.09 9.41 3.24
CA SER A 10 -36.38 9.55 4.51
C SER A 10 -35.24 8.56 4.49
N THR A 11 -34.03 9.03 4.18
CA THR A 11 -32.81 8.25 4.36
C THR A 11 -32.56 8.20 5.87
N ASP A 12 -32.78 7.04 6.45
CA ASP A 12 -32.61 6.84 7.89
C ASP A 12 -31.16 7.10 8.30
N VAL A 13 -31.01 7.89 9.37
CA VAL A 13 -29.69 8.08 10.01
C VAL A 13 -29.35 6.80 10.74
N ILE A 14 -28.33 6.09 10.26
CA ILE A 14 -27.90 4.83 10.88
C ILE A 14 -27.16 5.06 12.19
N ARG A 15 -26.44 6.19 12.33
CA ARG A 15 -25.70 6.48 13.55
C ARG A 15 -25.24 7.94 13.65
N ASP A 16 -25.15 8.41 14.90
CA ASP A 16 -24.41 9.58 15.33
C ASP A 16 -23.11 9.11 15.99
N VAL A 17 -21.96 9.66 15.59
CA VAL A 17 -20.65 9.30 16.13
C VAL A 17 -19.82 10.53 16.47
N ASP A 18 -18.83 10.38 17.33
CA ASP A 18 -17.82 11.44 17.54
C ASP A 18 -16.87 11.51 16.35
N VAL A 19 -16.39 10.34 15.89
CA VAL A 19 -15.44 10.26 14.78
C VAL A 19 -15.90 9.20 13.77
N ALA A 20 -16.07 9.62 12.53
CA ALA A 20 -16.23 8.73 11.38
C ALA A 20 -14.90 8.54 10.68
N VAL A 21 -14.40 7.31 10.63
CA VAL A 21 -13.20 6.92 9.89
C VAL A 21 -13.63 6.24 8.59
N ILE A 22 -13.17 6.74 7.44
CA ILE A 22 -13.57 6.28 6.11
C ILE A 22 -12.41 5.56 5.43
N GLY A 23 -12.57 4.26 5.21
CA GLY A 23 -11.58 3.36 4.64
C GLY A 23 -10.99 2.42 5.69
N GLY A 24 -11.23 1.11 5.50
CA GLY A 24 -10.78 0.02 6.39
C GLY A 24 -9.39 -0.54 6.03
N GLY A 25 -8.55 0.23 5.33
CA GLY A 25 -7.14 -0.08 5.17
C GLY A 25 -6.36 0.10 6.48
N ILE A 26 -5.07 -0.24 6.48
CA ILE A 26 -4.23 -0.19 7.70
C ILE A 26 -4.25 1.18 8.39
N ALA A 27 -4.28 2.29 7.64
CA ALA A 27 -4.35 3.65 8.21
C ALA A 27 -5.66 3.87 8.97
N GLY A 28 -6.79 3.46 8.39
CA GLY A 28 -8.11 3.63 9.02
C GLY A 28 -8.30 2.70 10.21
N CYS A 29 -7.92 1.42 10.10
CA CYS A 29 -7.96 0.47 11.22
C CYS A 29 -7.10 0.96 12.39
N TYR A 30 -5.89 1.42 12.12
CA TYR A 30 -4.99 1.98 13.12
C TYR A 30 -5.58 3.23 13.79
N THR A 31 -6.07 4.17 13.00
CA THR A 31 -6.68 5.41 13.51
C THR A 31 -7.90 5.12 14.38
N ALA A 32 -8.81 4.25 13.91
CA ALA A 32 -10.01 3.87 14.65
C ALA A 32 -9.66 3.18 15.98
N TRP A 33 -8.71 2.23 15.94
CA TRP A 33 -8.21 1.56 17.13
C TRP A 33 -7.59 2.52 18.14
N ARG A 34 -6.68 3.41 17.71
CA ARG A 34 -6.03 4.40 18.58
C ARG A 34 -7.04 5.35 19.25
N LEU A 35 -8.03 5.83 18.48
CA LEU A 35 -9.08 6.72 19.01
C LEU A 35 -10.02 6.01 19.98
N ARG A 36 -10.34 4.74 19.73
CA ARG A 36 -11.26 3.98 20.60
C ARG A 36 -10.60 3.51 21.88
N THR A 37 -9.28 3.26 21.85
CA THR A 37 -8.51 2.74 23.00
C THR A 37 -7.79 3.83 23.79
N LEU A 38 -7.92 5.12 23.41
CA LEU A 38 -7.26 6.22 24.12
C LEU A 38 -7.76 6.37 25.55
N ASP A 39 -6.84 6.77 26.45
CA ASP A 39 -7.13 7.28 27.78
C ASP A 39 -7.12 8.82 27.74
N LYS A 40 -8.04 9.48 28.48
CA LYS A 40 -8.08 10.94 28.61
C LYS A 40 -6.75 11.54 29.08
N GLN A 41 -5.98 10.79 29.88
CA GLN A 41 -4.66 11.21 30.37
C GLN A 41 -3.61 11.30 29.25
N GLN A 42 -3.86 10.69 28.10
CA GLN A 42 -3.01 10.74 26.91
C GLN A 42 -3.28 11.97 26.03
N LEU A 43 -4.18 12.86 26.45
CA LEU A 43 -4.55 14.03 25.67
C LEU A 43 -3.85 15.29 26.19
N ALA A 44 -3.34 16.09 25.26
CA ALA A 44 -2.86 17.43 25.54
C ALA A 44 -3.99 18.33 26.08
N PRO A 45 -3.71 19.32 26.94
CA PRO A 45 -4.73 20.18 27.54
C PRO A 45 -5.60 20.95 26.55
N ASN A 46 -5.13 21.14 25.33
CA ASN A 46 -5.84 21.83 24.24
C ASN A 46 -6.40 20.88 23.18
N SER A 47 -6.43 19.58 23.44
CA SER A 47 -6.92 18.59 22.49
C SER A 47 -8.39 18.85 22.12
N PRO A 48 -8.74 18.84 20.79
CA PRO A 48 -10.12 18.96 20.33
C PRO A 48 -11.00 17.75 20.69
N LEU A 49 -10.40 16.67 21.21
CA LEU A 49 -11.11 15.48 21.69
C LEU A 49 -11.66 15.64 23.11
N LEU A 50 -11.08 16.53 23.95
CA LEU A 50 -11.53 16.72 25.34
C LEU A 50 -12.99 17.10 25.47
N PRO A 51 -13.54 18.03 24.67
CA PRO A 51 -14.98 18.35 24.71
C PRO A 51 -15.88 17.15 24.37
N LEU A 52 -15.41 16.23 23.51
CA LEU A 52 -16.15 15.03 23.11
C LEU A 52 -16.21 13.97 24.22
N LEU A 53 -15.23 14.01 25.13
CA LEU A 53 -15.10 13.09 26.26
C LEU A 53 -15.64 13.66 27.59
N LYS A 54 -16.32 14.84 27.56
CA LYS A 54 -16.73 15.54 28.78
C LYS A 54 -17.59 14.64 29.69
N ASP A 55 -18.56 13.94 29.11
CA ASP A 55 -19.56 13.17 29.83
C ASP A 55 -19.45 11.64 29.55
N LYS A 56 -18.32 11.19 29.02
CA LYS A 56 -18.07 9.77 28.70
C LYS A 56 -16.59 9.41 28.76
N ASP A 57 -16.31 8.13 28.94
CA ASP A 57 -14.93 7.63 29.09
C ASP A 57 -14.24 7.35 27.75
N ARG A 58 -15.03 7.13 26.69
CA ARG A 58 -14.49 6.77 25.37
C ARG A 58 -15.24 7.47 24.24
N LEU A 59 -14.52 7.72 23.13
CA LEU A 59 -15.12 8.24 21.92
C LEU A 59 -16.00 7.20 21.23
N ASP A 60 -17.13 7.64 20.66
CA ASP A 60 -17.89 6.85 19.70
C ASP A 60 -17.23 6.94 18.33
N VAL A 61 -16.56 5.86 17.94
CA VAL A 61 -15.81 5.76 16.69
C VAL A 61 -16.47 4.72 15.81
N ALA A 62 -16.77 5.07 14.55
CA ALA A 62 -17.22 4.13 13.53
C ALA A 62 -16.26 4.12 12.35
N LEU A 63 -15.93 2.92 11.87
CA LEU A 63 -15.16 2.68 10.66
C LEU A 63 -16.11 2.31 9.53
N PHE A 64 -16.00 2.97 8.38
CA PHE A 64 -16.79 2.69 7.19
C PHE A 64 -15.87 2.18 6.09
N GLU A 65 -16.16 0.98 5.58
CA GLU A 65 -15.37 0.34 4.53
C GLU A 65 -16.21 0.11 3.27
N TYR A 66 -15.61 0.44 2.13
CA TYR A 66 -16.20 0.28 0.80
C TYR A 66 -16.39 -1.19 0.40
N SER A 67 -15.42 -2.04 0.74
CA SER A 67 -15.42 -3.47 0.39
C SER A 67 -16.08 -4.33 1.46
N ASP A 68 -16.10 -5.61 1.22
CA ASP A 68 -16.56 -6.64 2.17
C ASP A 68 -15.40 -7.20 3.02
N ARG A 69 -14.20 -6.61 2.95
CA ARG A 69 -13.03 -6.97 3.75
C ARG A 69 -12.29 -5.75 4.31
N ILE A 70 -11.51 -5.97 5.33
CA ILE A 70 -10.55 -5.02 5.90
C ILE A 70 -9.18 -5.20 5.21
N GLY A 71 -8.24 -4.33 5.47
CA GLY A 71 -6.87 -4.42 4.98
C GLY A 71 -6.56 -3.51 3.80
N GLY A 72 -7.55 -3.22 2.95
CA GLY A 72 -7.33 -2.38 1.76
C GLY A 72 -6.30 -3.00 0.82
N ARG A 73 -5.10 -2.37 0.69
CA ARG A 73 -3.98 -2.87 -0.14
C ARG A 73 -3.05 -3.85 0.59
N LEU A 74 -3.38 -4.30 1.79
CA LEU A 74 -2.88 -5.52 2.39
C LEU A 74 -3.91 -6.61 2.13
N TRP A 75 -3.48 -7.65 1.44
CA TRP A 75 -4.35 -8.77 1.07
C TRP A 75 -3.56 -10.05 0.99
N SER A 76 -3.80 -10.92 1.94
CA SER A 76 -3.18 -12.22 2.07
C SER A 76 -4.22 -13.30 1.86
N ALA A 77 -3.88 -14.37 1.14
CA ALA A 77 -4.79 -15.49 0.95
C ALA A 77 -4.03 -16.81 0.85
N SER A 78 -4.67 -17.91 1.20
CA SER A 78 -4.20 -19.24 0.88
C SER A 78 -4.73 -19.70 -0.49
N LEU A 79 -3.95 -20.52 -1.19
CA LEU A 79 -4.37 -21.11 -2.46
C LEU A 79 -5.04 -22.46 -2.24
N LYS A 80 -5.78 -22.92 -3.25
CA LYS A 80 -6.43 -24.23 -3.22
C LYS A 80 -5.39 -25.32 -2.96
N ASP A 81 -5.75 -26.26 -2.11
CA ASP A 81 -4.89 -27.38 -1.67
C ASP A 81 -3.59 -26.97 -0.93
N ALA A 82 -3.43 -25.68 -0.58
CA ALA A 82 -2.33 -25.15 0.20
C ALA A 82 -2.84 -24.21 1.32
N PRO A 83 -3.71 -24.69 2.23
CA PRO A 83 -4.41 -23.83 3.19
C PRO A 83 -3.50 -23.22 4.25
N ASP A 84 -2.32 -23.81 4.50
CA ASP A 84 -1.37 -23.33 5.50
C ASP A 84 -0.30 -22.39 4.90
N GLU A 85 -0.38 -22.12 3.58
CA GLU A 85 0.58 -21.26 2.88
C GLU A 85 -0.10 -19.97 2.43
N TYR A 86 0.29 -18.86 3.06
CA TYR A 86 -0.25 -17.54 2.75
C TYR A 86 0.60 -16.83 1.71
N VAL A 87 -0.04 -16.34 0.65
CA VAL A 87 0.55 -15.51 -0.39
C VAL A 87 0.01 -14.09 -0.32
N GLU A 88 0.80 -13.14 -0.79
CA GLU A 88 0.54 -11.71 -0.64
C GLU A 88 0.14 -11.09 -1.98
N PHE A 89 -1.14 -10.86 -2.19
CA PHE A 89 -1.65 -10.12 -3.34
C PHE A 89 -1.43 -8.61 -3.24
N GLY A 90 -1.32 -8.10 -2.01
CA GLY A 90 -1.03 -6.72 -1.66
C GLY A 90 0.41 -6.48 -1.20
N GLY A 91 0.58 -5.63 -0.18
CA GLY A 91 1.86 -5.45 0.52
C GLY A 91 2.33 -6.78 1.10
N MET A 92 3.62 -7.10 0.94
CA MET A 92 4.11 -8.45 1.22
C MET A 92 5.25 -8.53 2.25
N ARG A 93 5.90 -7.42 2.54
CA ARG A 93 7.12 -7.42 3.36
C ARG A 93 7.34 -6.11 4.07
N PHE A 94 8.15 -6.17 5.10
CA PHE A 94 8.61 -5.02 5.89
C PHE A 94 10.04 -5.29 6.38
N TYR A 95 10.64 -4.33 7.06
CA TYR A 95 11.98 -4.45 7.64
C TYR A 95 12.03 -3.76 9.01
N LYS A 96 13.06 -4.04 9.81
CA LYS A 96 13.14 -3.58 11.21
C LYS A 96 13.19 -2.07 11.35
N GLU A 97 13.81 -1.38 10.41
CA GLU A 97 13.91 0.08 10.38
C GLU A 97 12.56 0.77 10.09
N MET A 98 11.54 0.01 9.68
CA MET A 98 10.14 0.46 9.69
C MET A 98 9.61 0.48 11.14
N HIS A 99 10.04 1.48 11.88
CA HIS A 99 9.94 1.52 13.32
C HIS A 99 8.51 1.39 13.85
N ILE A 100 7.55 2.13 13.29
CA ILE A 100 6.14 2.04 13.73
C ILE A 100 5.52 0.70 13.34
N VAL A 101 5.87 0.15 12.17
CA VAL A 101 5.37 -1.17 11.72
C VAL A 101 5.90 -2.25 12.64
N TRP A 102 7.23 -2.29 12.87
CA TRP A 102 7.86 -3.29 13.71
C TRP A 102 7.30 -3.28 15.14
N ASN A 103 7.28 -2.10 15.76
CA ASN A 103 6.77 -1.94 17.12
C ASN A 103 5.27 -2.25 17.24
N LEU A 104 4.47 -1.96 16.22
CA LEU A 104 3.05 -2.32 16.22
C LEU A 104 2.85 -3.83 16.15
N ILE A 105 3.62 -4.54 15.29
CA ILE A 105 3.62 -6.00 15.20
C ILE A 105 3.96 -6.61 16.57
N GLU A 106 4.99 -6.11 17.26
CA GLU A 106 5.35 -6.56 18.61
C GLU A 106 4.24 -6.23 19.64
N LYS A 107 3.66 -5.03 19.58
CA LYS A 107 2.56 -4.59 20.47
C LYS A 107 1.34 -5.49 20.38
N LEU A 108 1.01 -5.94 19.16
CA LEU A 108 -0.14 -6.81 18.89
C LEU A 108 0.16 -8.30 19.13
N GLY A 109 1.38 -8.63 19.60
CA GLY A 109 1.78 -10.01 19.89
C GLY A 109 2.11 -10.84 18.63
N LEU A 110 2.25 -10.20 17.48
CA LEU A 110 2.51 -10.86 16.20
C LEU A 110 4.02 -11.05 15.90
N GLY A 111 4.92 -10.61 16.80
CA GLY A 111 6.38 -10.67 16.60
C GLY A 111 6.91 -12.07 16.32
N HIS A 112 6.30 -13.11 16.93
CA HIS A 112 6.67 -14.51 16.70
C HIS A 112 6.34 -15.02 15.28
N ARG A 113 5.53 -14.29 14.52
CA ARG A 113 5.15 -14.57 13.13
C ARG A 113 6.00 -13.81 12.11
N ALA A 114 6.86 -12.91 12.56
CA ALA A 114 7.80 -12.20 11.70
C ALA A 114 8.95 -13.14 11.30
N VAL A 115 8.90 -13.63 10.06
CA VAL A 115 9.90 -14.57 9.50
C VAL A 115 10.69 -13.88 8.39
N PRO A 116 11.96 -14.27 8.14
CA PRO A 116 12.78 -13.72 7.06
C PRO A 116 12.10 -13.89 5.70
N PHE A 117 12.24 -12.88 4.84
CA PHE A 117 11.80 -12.89 3.45
C PHE A 117 13.00 -12.67 2.53
N PRO A 118 13.63 -13.75 1.99
CA PRO A 118 14.79 -13.64 1.11
C PRO A 118 14.40 -12.95 -0.21
N VAL A 119 15.24 -12.01 -0.65
CA VAL A 119 15.03 -11.29 -1.92
C VAL A 119 16.19 -11.56 -2.87
N SER A 120 17.42 -11.29 -2.45
CA SER A 120 18.61 -11.42 -3.31
C SER A 120 19.46 -12.59 -2.86
N GLU A 121 19.53 -13.64 -3.70
CA GLU A 121 20.37 -14.81 -3.47
C GLU A 121 21.37 -14.94 -4.63
N PRO A 122 22.61 -15.34 -4.36
CA PRO A 122 23.68 -15.40 -5.38
C PRO A 122 23.33 -16.21 -6.63
N ASP A 123 22.52 -17.26 -6.45
CA ASP A 123 22.14 -18.20 -7.51
C ASP A 123 20.84 -17.85 -8.23
N ASN A 124 20.17 -16.73 -7.84
CA ASN A 124 18.99 -16.27 -8.56
C ASN A 124 19.32 -15.95 -10.02
N PHE A 125 18.38 -16.24 -10.90
CA PHE A 125 18.54 -15.96 -12.32
C PHE A 125 18.43 -14.47 -12.64
N VAL A 126 19.25 -14.06 -13.60
CA VAL A 126 19.15 -12.79 -14.32
C VAL A 126 19.10 -13.14 -15.82
N TYR A 127 17.91 -13.21 -16.37
CA TYR A 127 17.70 -13.52 -17.78
C TYR A 127 17.40 -12.24 -18.54
N VAL A 128 18.36 -11.75 -19.31
CA VAL A 128 18.27 -10.47 -20.01
C VAL A 128 18.87 -10.56 -21.42
N ARG A 129 18.19 -9.99 -22.40
CA ARG A 129 18.60 -9.97 -23.82
C ARG A 129 18.95 -11.36 -24.34
N GLY A 130 18.18 -12.40 -23.88
CA GLY A 130 18.37 -13.80 -24.29
C GLY A 130 19.57 -14.52 -23.64
N GLN A 131 20.19 -13.92 -22.61
CA GLN A 131 21.30 -14.54 -21.88
C GLN A 131 20.90 -14.94 -20.47
N HIS A 132 21.24 -16.19 -20.12
CA HIS A 132 21.04 -16.75 -18.79
C HIS A 132 22.28 -16.46 -17.94
N LEU A 133 22.09 -15.64 -16.91
CA LEU A 133 23.12 -15.29 -15.94
C LEU A 133 22.61 -15.61 -14.54
N ARG A 134 23.53 -15.61 -13.57
CA ARG A 134 23.22 -15.62 -12.14
C ARG A 134 23.56 -14.27 -11.52
N LEU A 135 22.91 -13.92 -10.43
CA LEU A 135 23.15 -12.66 -9.75
C LEU A 135 24.63 -12.47 -9.38
N ASN A 136 25.31 -13.52 -8.90
CA ASN A 136 26.73 -13.48 -8.57
C ASN A 136 27.65 -13.29 -9.81
N GLN A 137 27.19 -13.60 -11.02
CA GLN A 137 27.97 -13.43 -12.24
C GLN A 137 28.02 -11.96 -12.70
N ILE A 138 27.04 -11.14 -12.31
CA ILE A 138 26.98 -9.73 -12.70
C ILE A 138 28.24 -8.99 -12.26
N THR A 139 28.66 -9.16 -11.01
CA THR A 139 29.87 -8.53 -10.46
C THR A 139 31.13 -9.30 -10.80
N ASN A 140 31.09 -10.63 -10.77
CA ASN A 140 32.29 -11.48 -10.96
C ASN A 140 32.68 -11.65 -12.43
N HIS A 141 31.71 -11.56 -13.36
CA HIS A 141 31.92 -11.77 -14.79
C HIS A 141 31.31 -10.63 -15.65
N PRO A 142 31.71 -9.36 -15.43
CA PRO A 142 31.06 -8.21 -16.06
C PRO A 142 31.19 -8.17 -17.59
N LYS A 143 32.10 -8.98 -18.17
CA LYS A 143 32.26 -9.09 -19.62
C LYS A 143 31.17 -9.96 -20.29
N GLU A 144 30.47 -10.74 -19.53
CA GLU A 144 29.38 -11.60 -20.01
C GLU A 144 28.04 -10.86 -20.11
N LEU A 145 27.97 -9.66 -19.52
CA LEU A 145 26.74 -8.84 -19.58
C LEU A 145 26.48 -8.37 -21.01
N PRO A 146 25.27 -8.53 -21.52
CA PRO A 146 24.89 -8.09 -22.87
C PRO A 146 24.61 -6.56 -22.95
N TYR A 147 25.38 -5.77 -22.22
CA TYR A 147 25.26 -4.31 -22.11
C TYR A 147 26.61 -3.61 -22.30
N GLN A 148 26.64 -2.52 -23.04
CA GLN A 148 27.85 -1.73 -23.28
C GLN A 148 28.08 -0.69 -22.18
N LEU A 149 28.36 -1.15 -20.97
CA LEU A 149 28.58 -0.31 -19.80
C LEU A 149 29.87 0.51 -19.91
N ARG A 150 29.89 1.74 -19.40
CA ARG A 150 31.08 2.58 -19.26
C ARG A 150 32.03 2.00 -18.19
N TYR A 151 33.27 2.47 -18.18
CA TYR A 151 34.30 1.97 -17.27
C TYR A 151 33.87 1.98 -15.79
N LEU A 152 33.24 3.06 -15.30
CA LEU A 152 32.80 3.19 -13.92
C LEU A 152 31.48 2.42 -13.61
N GLU A 153 30.78 1.97 -14.64
CA GLU A 153 29.52 1.21 -14.52
C GLU A 153 29.76 -0.29 -14.54
N LYS A 154 30.89 -0.75 -15.16
CA LYS A 154 31.22 -2.17 -15.30
C LYS A 154 31.44 -2.85 -13.95
N GLY A 155 30.90 -4.06 -13.82
CA GLY A 155 31.05 -4.88 -12.63
C GLY A 155 30.14 -4.49 -11.48
N LYS A 156 29.18 -3.60 -11.70
CA LYS A 156 28.17 -3.20 -10.72
C LYS A 156 26.84 -3.87 -11.02
N SER A 157 26.18 -4.33 -9.97
CA SER A 157 24.76 -4.74 -10.03
C SER A 157 23.85 -3.54 -10.18
N ALA A 158 22.53 -3.75 -10.39
CA ALA A 158 21.55 -2.67 -10.41
C ALA A 158 21.53 -1.87 -9.09
N ASP A 159 21.64 -2.56 -7.95
CA ASP A 159 21.67 -1.92 -6.64
C ASP A 159 22.94 -1.08 -6.45
N GLU A 160 24.12 -1.60 -6.85
CA GLU A 160 25.38 -0.85 -6.79
C GLU A 160 25.41 0.34 -7.74
N LEU A 161 24.75 0.25 -8.91
CA LEU A 161 24.55 1.41 -9.78
C LEU A 161 23.59 2.43 -9.18
N THR A 162 22.58 1.97 -8.48
CA THR A 162 21.65 2.83 -7.74
C THR A 162 22.36 3.59 -6.62
N ASP A 163 23.15 2.88 -5.81
CA ASP A 163 23.99 3.52 -4.78
C ASP A 163 25.00 4.49 -5.39
N TYR A 164 25.61 4.17 -6.54
CA TYR A 164 26.48 5.08 -7.27
C TYR A 164 25.76 6.37 -7.71
N VAL A 165 24.53 6.28 -8.22
CA VAL A 165 23.70 7.46 -8.55
C VAL A 165 23.43 8.29 -7.29
N CYS A 166 23.09 7.64 -6.16
CA CYS A 166 22.84 8.32 -4.90
C CYS A 166 24.09 9.02 -4.35
N ASP A 167 25.27 8.39 -4.42
CA ASP A 167 26.55 9.00 -4.00
C ASP A 167 26.94 10.20 -4.86
N MET A 168 26.67 10.13 -6.18
CA MET A 168 26.88 11.26 -7.08
C MET A 168 25.88 12.40 -6.84
N ALA A 169 24.66 12.05 -6.41
CA ALA A 169 23.62 13.03 -6.11
C ALA A 169 23.78 13.65 -4.71
N VAL A 170 24.16 12.87 -3.69
CA VAL A 170 24.30 13.34 -2.31
C VAL A 170 25.66 12.93 -1.76
N GLN A 171 26.55 13.89 -1.58
CA GLN A 171 27.92 13.62 -1.15
C GLN A 171 27.98 12.80 0.15
N GLY A 172 28.65 11.65 0.10
CA GLY A 172 28.82 10.74 1.23
C GLY A 172 27.57 9.93 1.58
N PHE A 173 26.66 9.74 0.62
CA PHE A 173 25.42 8.99 0.80
C PHE A 173 25.66 7.59 1.36
N SER A 174 26.47 6.77 0.71
CA SER A 174 26.70 5.37 1.12
C SER A 174 27.34 5.27 2.51
N GLN A 175 28.23 6.20 2.86
CA GLN A 175 28.82 6.25 4.20
C GLN A 175 27.76 6.61 5.25
N MET A 176 26.99 7.68 5.02
CA MET A 176 25.95 8.11 5.96
C MET A 176 24.88 7.02 6.14
N ARG A 177 24.49 6.35 5.04
CA ARG A 177 23.54 5.22 5.06
C ARG A 177 24.05 4.08 5.93
N LYS A 178 25.34 3.72 5.80
CA LYS A 178 25.96 2.71 6.64
C LYS A 178 25.99 3.13 8.11
N GLU A 179 26.43 4.36 8.39
CA GLU A 179 26.48 4.88 9.77
C GLU A 179 25.09 4.96 10.40
N TYR A 180 24.04 5.29 9.61
CA TYR A 180 22.65 5.26 10.03
C TYR A 180 22.22 3.85 10.43
N SER A 181 22.48 2.85 9.59
CA SER A 181 22.17 1.45 9.87
C SER A 181 22.91 0.95 11.12
N ASP A 182 24.22 1.20 11.21
CA ASP A 182 25.03 0.80 12.38
C ASP A 182 24.51 1.44 13.68
N ALA A 183 24.14 2.73 13.65
CA ALA A 183 23.58 3.44 14.78
C ALA A 183 22.17 2.92 15.17
N PHE A 184 21.36 2.59 14.18
CA PHE A 184 20.04 2.00 14.37
C PHE A 184 20.12 0.64 15.07
N ASP A 185 21.01 -0.25 14.59
CA ASP A 185 21.25 -1.57 15.18
C ASP A 185 21.80 -1.45 16.62
N ALA A 186 22.65 -0.45 16.88
CA ALA A 186 23.16 -0.14 18.21
C ALA A 186 22.13 0.55 19.13
N LYS A 187 20.96 0.93 18.59
CA LYS A 187 19.93 1.74 19.28
C LYS A 187 20.45 3.08 19.80
N ASP A 188 21.43 3.65 19.11
CA ASP A 188 21.96 5.00 19.39
C ASP A 188 21.10 6.05 18.68
N TRP A 189 19.96 6.36 19.30
CA TRP A 189 18.93 7.22 18.70
C TRP A 189 19.37 8.67 18.52
N ASP A 190 20.28 9.17 19.32
CA ASP A 190 20.86 10.51 19.15
C ASP A 190 21.71 10.56 17.88
N LYS A 191 22.54 9.55 17.67
CA LYS A 191 23.32 9.41 16.45
C LYS A 191 22.45 9.21 15.23
N VAL A 192 21.40 8.39 15.32
CA VAL A 192 20.41 8.18 14.25
C VAL A 192 19.77 9.51 13.84
N ARG A 193 19.33 10.33 14.79
CA ARG A 193 18.76 11.67 14.51
C ARG A 193 19.77 12.59 13.84
N ASN A 194 20.97 12.67 14.37
CA ASN A 194 22.01 13.55 13.84
C ASN A 194 22.38 13.19 12.40
N ILE A 195 22.52 11.90 12.08
CA ILE A 195 22.81 11.44 10.72
C ILE A 195 21.65 11.76 9.77
N ARG A 196 20.41 11.56 10.22
CA ARG A 196 19.22 11.89 9.47
C ARG A 196 19.16 13.39 9.13
N ASP A 197 19.40 14.26 10.10
CA ASP A 197 19.38 15.71 9.92
C ASP A 197 20.50 16.17 8.98
N GLU A 198 21.69 15.58 9.09
CA GLU A 198 22.82 15.86 8.19
C GLU A 198 22.49 15.40 6.75
N TYR A 199 21.96 14.20 6.58
CA TYR A 199 21.52 13.68 5.29
C TYR A 199 20.48 14.57 4.62
N GLU A 200 19.42 14.96 5.35
CA GLU A 200 18.38 15.86 4.84
C GLU A 200 18.95 17.22 4.44
N SER A 201 19.86 17.77 5.23
CA SER A 201 20.54 19.03 4.92
C SER A 201 21.36 18.94 3.64
N ARG A 202 22.17 17.88 3.48
CA ARG A 202 22.98 17.65 2.28
C ARG A 202 22.09 17.45 1.05
N LYS A 203 21.05 16.61 1.14
CA LYS A 203 20.11 16.36 0.06
C LYS A 203 19.43 17.64 -0.43
N ARG A 204 18.98 18.51 0.50
CA ARG A 204 18.37 19.81 0.16
C ARG A 204 19.34 20.77 -0.50
N ALA A 205 20.61 20.77 -0.12
CA ALA A 205 21.65 21.63 -0.67
C ALA A 205 22.13 21.14 -2.07
N THR A 206 21.91 19.88 -2.40
CA THR A 206 22.43 19.27 -3.63
C THR A 206 21.78 19.85 -4.88
N LYS A 207 22.64 20.22 -5.84
CA LYS A 207 22.23 20.64 -7.18
C LYS A 207 22.96 19.82 -8.23
N ILE A 208 22.20 19.35 -9.20
CA ILE A 208 22.70 18.70 -10.40
C ILE A 208 22.46 19.68 -11.57
N GLY A 209 23.56 20.23 -12.12
CA GLY A 209 23.45 21.42 -12.97
C GLY A 209 22.86 22.59 -12.19
N ASN A 210 21.75 23.14 -12.66
CA ASN A 210 21.06 24.27 -12.02
C ASN A 210 19.83 23.89 -11.20
N ARG A 211 19.52 22.59 -11.09
CA ARG A 211 18.30 22.09 -10.40
C ARG A 211 18.65 21.31 -9.16
N THR A 212 17.81 21.42 -8.15
CA THR A 212 17.87 20.55 -6.96
C THR A 212 17.32 19.16 -7.30
N VAL A 213 17.70 18.16 -6.52
CA VAL A 213 17.15 16.80 -6.68
C VAL A 213 15.61 16.75 -6.51
N TYR A 214 15.01 17.70 -5.79
CA TYR A 214 13.55 17.85 -5.66
C TYR A 214 12.88 18.31 -6.97
N GLN A 215 13.62 19.00 -7.84
CA GLN A 215 13.15 19.48 -9.13
C GLN A 215 13.34 18.48 -10.26
N MET A 216 13.98 17.34 -9.96
CA MET A 216 14.26 16.28 -10.93
C MET A 216 13.37 15.07 -10.65
N SER A 217 13.09 14.32 -11.70
CA SER A 217 12.55 12.99 -11.56
C SER A 217 13.68 11.96 -11.38
N TRP A 218 13.33 10.79 -10.85
CA TRP A 218 14.29 9.70 -10.65
C TRP A 218 14.89 9.21 -11.98
N TRP A 219 14.07 9.05 -12.98
CA TRP A 219 14.52 8.67 -14.32
C TRP A 219 15.49 9.71 -14.90
N GLU A 220 15.12 11.00 -14.83
CA GLU A 220 15.98 12.08 -15.31
C GLU A 220 17.34 12.09 -14.60
N LEU A 221 17.37 11.94 -13.28
CA LEU A 221 18.61 11.89 -12.51
C LEU A 221 19.50 10.73 -12.96
N GLN A 222 18.94 9.54 -13.12
CA GLN A 222 19.67 8.36 -13.57
C GLN A 222 20.26 8.56 -14.97
N THR A 223 19.46 9.01 -15.94
CA THR A 223 19.92 9.23 -17.32
C THR A 223 20.89 10.41 -17.46
N PHE A 224 20.90 11.34 -16.51
CA PHE A 224 21.89 12.41 -16.44
C PHE A 224 23.27 11.90 -15.96
N LEU A 225 23.29 10.95 -15.02
CA LEU A 225 24.52 10.46 -14.39
C LEU A 225 25.08 9.19 -15.03
N LEU A 226 24.25 8.36 -15.63
CA LEU A 226 24.60 7.07 -16.21
C LEU A 226 24.56 7.09 -17.75
N SER A 227 25.16 6.06 -18.36
CA SER A 227 24.93 5.76 -19.79
C SER A 227 23.51 5.18 -19.96
N ASN A 228 22.98 5.31 -21.19
CA ASN A 228 21.71 4.68 -21.54
C ASN A 228 21.77 3.15 -21.35
N GLU A 229 22.89 2.51 -21.67
CA GLU A 229 23.10 1.08 -21.47
C GLU A 229 23.06 0.66 -19.98
N ALA A 230 23.60 1.50 -19.08
CA ALA A 230 23.50 1.27 -17.64
C ALA A 230 22.06 1.46 -17.13
N PHE A 231 21.37 2.48 -17.63
CA PHE A 231 19.96 2.69 -17.31
C PHE A 231 19.09 1.50 -17.75
N GLU A 232 19.23 1.04 -18.98
CA GLU A 232 18.52 -0.13 -19.52
C GLU A 232 18.86 -1.41 -18.73
N PHE A 233 20.13 -1.57 -18.33
CA PHE A 233 20.55 -2.69 -17.49
C PHE A 233 19.88 -2.64 -16.11
N MET A 234 19.86 -1.48 -15.44
CA MET A 234 19.19 -1.31 -14.15
C MET A 234 17.69 -1.58 -14.26
N LEU A 235 17.06 -1.09 -15.33
CA LEU A 235 15.65 -1.33 -15.59
C LEU A 235 15.35 -2.82 -15.76
N ALA A 236 16.17 -3.53 -16.55
CA ALA A 236 15.98 -4.95 -16.84
C ALA A 236 16.22 -5.84 -15.61
N THR A 237 17.18 -5.48 -14.75
CA THR A 237 17.63 -6.30 -13.63
C THR A 237 17.10 -5.85 -12.26
N GLY A 238 16.48 -4.67 -12.16
CA GLY A 238 15.87 -4.18 -10.93
C GLY A 238 14.55 -4.85 -10.57
N GLY A 239 13.94 -5.56 -11.51
CA GLY A 239 12.65 -6.26 -11.33
C GLY A 239 11.43 -5.36 -11.33
N TYR A 240 11.55 -4.11 -10.92
CA TYR A 240 10.45 -3.13 -10.88
C TYR A 240 10.62 -2.07 -11.97
N ASP A 241 9.53 -1.78 -12.69
CA ASP A 241 9.48 -0.69 -13.66
C ASP A 241 9.19 0.67 -13.00
N VAL A 242 9.29 0.74 -11.67
CA VAL A 242 9.01 1.94 -10.89
C VAL A 242 9.87 3.14 -11.30
N THR A 243 11.07 2.90 -11.83
CA THR A 243 11.94 3.93 -12.41
C THR A 243 11.23 4.68 -13.54
N ASN A 244 10.43 3.98 -14.34
CA ASN A 244 9.69 4.56 -15.46
C ASN A 244 8.44 5.35 -15.05
N THR A 245 8.00 5.25 -13.79
CA THR A 245 6.91 6.09 -13.30
C THR A 245 7.34 7.53 -13.11
N ASN A 246 8.63 7.80 -13.18
CA ASN A 246 9.21 9.12 -13.19
C ASN A 246 8.90 9.95 -11.94
N GLY A 247 8.89 9.30 -10.77
CA GLY A 247 8.70 9.94 -9.47
C GLY A 247 9.81 10.90 -9.10
N ASN A 248 9.62 11.64 -8.01
CA ASN A 248 10.57 12.62 -7.49
C ASN A 248 11.91 11.96 -7.11
N ALA A 249 13.03 12.52 -7.61
CA ALA A 249 14.36 11.97 -7.35
C ALA A 249 14.74 12.04 -5.86
N ALA A 250 14.46 13.15 -5.17
CA ALA A 250 14.77 13.30 -3.76
C ALA A 250 14.07 12.21 -2.93
N HIS A 251 12.79 11.95 -3.21
CA HIS A 251 12.03 10.90 -2.53
C HIS A 251 12.55 9.49 -2.85
N SER A 252 12.95 9.23 -4.11
CA SER A 252 13.55 7.95 -4.49
C SER A 252 14.88 7.70 -3.76
N ILE A 253 15.72 8.74 -3.63
CA ILE A 253 16.97 8.68 -2.85
C ILE A 253 16.66 8.38 -1.38
N ASP A 254 15.58 8.95 -0.80
CA ASP A 254 15.14 8.65 0.57
C ASP A 254 14.75 7.20 0.75
N GLN A 255 13.99 6.63 -0.18
CA GLN A 255 13.60 5.23 -0.13
C GLN A 255 14.81 4.30 -0.11
N ILE A 256 15.87 4.66 -0.84
CA ILE A 256 17.13 3.91 -0.85
C ILE A 256 17.90 4.12 0.45
N PHE A 257 17.97 5.36 0.95
CA PHE A 257 18.68 5.68 2.20
C PHE A 257 18.14 4.91 3.41
N TYR A 258 16.82 4.84 3.54
CA TYR A 258 16.15 4.17 4.65
C TYR A 258 15.87 2.68 4.42
N ALA A 259 16.19 2.14 3.23
CA ALA A 259 16.08 0.71 2.96
C ALA A 259 17.11 -0.10 3.78
N PRO A 260 16.77 -1.33 4.20
CA PRO A 260 17.66 -2.14 5.04
C PRO A 260 18.96 -2.44 4.33
N ILE A 261 20.08 -2.40 5.08
CA ILE A 261 21.40 -2.84 4.62
C ILE A 261 21.68 -4.26 5.15
N SER A 262 21.48 -4.46 6.45
CA SER A 262 21.86 -5.68 7.16
C SER A 262 20.68 -6.50 7.67
N SER A 263 19.56 -5.86 8.02
CA SER A 263 18.43 -6.53 8.67
C SER A 263 17.62 -7.44 7.73
N GLY A 264 17.72 -7.24 6.41
CA GLY A 264 16.91 -7.94 5.43
C GLY A 264 15.41 -7.60 5.52
N PHE A 265 14.62 -8.29 4.70
CA PHE A 265 13.17 -8.18 4.74
C PHE A 265 12.54 -9.29 5.58
N TYR A 266 11.34 -9.00 6.10
CA TYR A 266 10.50 -9.92 6.85
C TYR A 266 9.09 -9.93 6.26
N ARG A 267 8.38 -11.03 6.47
CA ARG A 267 6.94 -11.17 6.24
C ARG A 267 6.26 -11.71 7.49
N LEU A 268 4.96 -11.62 7.60
CA LEU A 268 4.20 -12.39 8.58
C LEU A 268 3.85 -13.75 7.98
N SER A 269 4.09 -14.82 8.73
CA SER A 269 3.87 -16.21 8.25
C SER A 269 2.41 -16.51 7.93
N HIS A 270 1.46 -15.84 8.59
CA HIS A 270 0.03 -15.97 8.35
C HIS A 270 -0.55 -14.84 7.48
N GLY A 271 0.33 -14.12 6.77
CA GLY A 271 -0.06 -13.02 5.90
C GLY A 271 -0.03 -11.64 6.58
N PHE A 272 0.28 -10.62 5.79
CA PHE A 272 0.42 -9.26 6.32
C PHE A 272 -0.94 -8.60 6.65
N GLU A 273 -2.03 -9.13 6.09
CA GLU A 273 -3.41 -8.72 6.41
C GLU A 273 -3.77 -8.99 7.87
N GLU A 274 -3.08 -9.93 8.55
CA GLU A 274 -3.26 -10.19 9.98
C GLU A 274 -3.05 -8.93 10.85
N LEU A 275 -2.25 -7.97 10.36
CA LEU A 275 -2.00 -6.72 11.10
C LEU A 275 -3.26 -5.84 11.19
N PRO A 276 -3.94 -5.44 10.09
CA PRO A 276 -5.22 -4.71 10.18
C PRO A 276 -6.35 -5.54 10.81
N ASP A 277 -6.38 -6.86 10.63
CA ASP A 277 -7.39 -7.73 11.23
C ASP A 277 -7.29 -7.75 12.76
N THR A 278 -6.06 -7.82 13.28
CA THR A 278 -5.82 -7.76 14.73
C THR A 278 -6.22 -6.40 15.31
N LEU A 279 -5.93 -5.31 14.61
CA LEU A 279 -6.36 -3.97 15.01
C LEU A 279 -7.88 -3.84 15.04
N GLN A 280 -8.56 -4.37 14.02
CA GLN A 280 -10.02 -4.38 13.96
C GLN A 280 -10.63 -5.21 15.09
N LYS A 281 -10.06 -6.38 15.35
CA LYS A 281 -10.51 -7.24 16.47
C LYS A 281 -10.43 -6.49 17.80
N GLU A 282 -9.27 -5.89 18.12
CA GLU A 282 -9.13 -5.09 19.35
C GLU A 282 -10.08 -3.89 19.35
N PHE A 283 -10.30 -3.22 18.21
CA PHE A 283 -11.25 -2.13 18.07
C PHE A 283 -12.68 -2.56 18.42
N HIS A 284 -13.15 -3.71 17.95
CA HIS A 284 -14.46 -4.27 18.24
C HIS A 284 -14.58 -4.71 19.71
N GLU A 285 -13.56 -5.36 20.27
CA GLU A 285 -13.52 -5.74 21.69
C GLU A 285 -13.69 -4.52 22.63
N GLN A 286 -13.27 -3.34 22.16
CA GLN A 286 -13.49 -2.09 22.88
C GLN A 286 -14.83 -1.40 22.53
N GLY A 287 -15.70 -2.06 21.76
CA GLY A 287 -17.02 -1.57 21.37
C GLY A 287 -17.01 -0.59 20.20
N GLY A 288 -15.96 -0.59 19.37
CA GLY A 288 -15.95 0.09 18.09
C GLY A 288 -16.84 -0.62 17.07
N LEU A 289 -17.34 0.10 16.07
CA LEU A 289 -18.24 -0.46 15.05
C LEU A 289 -17.64 -0.28 13.65
N THR A 290 -17.73 -1.33 12.84
CA THR A 290 -17.33 -1.29 11.41
C THR A 290 -18.53 -1.54 10.52
N TYR A 291 -18.76 -0.64 9.57
CA TYR A 291 -19.79 -0.72 8.55
C TYR A 291 -19.14 -1.10 7.21
N MET A 292 -19.32 -2.35 6.80
CA MET A 292 -18.80 -2.88 5.53
C MET A 292 -19.73 -2.54 4.38
N LEU A 293 -19.21 -2.54 3.13
CA LEU A 293 -19.96 -2.26 1.90
C LEU A 293 -20.58 -0.85 1.88
N HIS A 294 -20.02 0.09 2.67
CA HIS A 294 -20.48 1.48 2.76
C HIS A 294 -19.55 2.39 1.95
N ARG A 295 -19.95 2.71 0.72
CA ARG A 295 -19.24 3.67 -0.13
C ARG A 295 -19.63 5.08 0.27
N LEU A 296 -18.68 5.88 0.76
CA LEU A 296 -18.91 7.32 0.94
C LEU A 296 -19.11 7.97 -0.44
N LEU A 297 -20.23 8.65 -0.63
CA LEU A 297 -20.53 9.45 -1.81
C LEU A 297 -20.12 10.90 -1.61
N ARG A 298 -20.56 11.47 -0.49
CA ARG A 298 -20.30 12.86 -0.11
C ARG A 298 -20.45 13.04 1.39
N PHE A 299 -19.94 14.14 1.89
CA PHE A 299 -20.31 14.66 3.19
C PHE A 299 -20.51 16.18 3.10
N ASP A 300 -21.44 16.70 3.89
CA ASP A 300 -21.80 18.09 3.92
C ASP A 300 -21.69 18.63 5.34
N LYS A 301 -21.33 19.91 5.45
CA LYS A 301 -21.40 20.62 6.72
C LYS A 301 -22.79 21.17 6.92
N VAL A 302 -23.43 20.77 8.02
CA VAL A 302 -24.72 21.31 8.46
C VAL A 302 -24.50 22.42 9.48
N ASN A 303 -25.54 23.13 9.86
CA ASN A 303 -25.44 24.26 10.78
C ASN A 303 -24.79 23.87 12.10
N PRO A 304 -23.90 24.72 12.67
CA PRO A 304 -23.35 24.50 14.00
C PRO A 304 -24.48 24.33 15.03
N GLY A 305 -24.36 23.29 15.87
CA GLY A 305 -25.37 22.97 16.86
C GLY A 305 -26.36 21.89 16.44
N SER A 306 -26.26 21.35 15.22
CA SER A 306 -27.02 20.16 14.83
C SER A 306 -26.75 19.00 15.77
N GLU A 307 -27.82 18.33 16.21
CA GLU A 307 -27.71 17.11 16.99
C GLU A 307 -26.91 16.06 16.21
N GLY A 308 -25.92 15.42 16.83
CA GLY A 308 -25.03 14.43 16.21
C GLY A 308 -23.77 14.98 15.53
N GLY A 309 -23.59 16.31 15.42
CA GLY A 309 -22.36 16.94 14.93
C GLY A 309 -22.53 17.73 13.62
N PRO A 310 -21.45 18.46 13.20
CA PRO A 310 -21.51 19.37 12.06
C PRO A 310 -21.44 18.68 10.68
N TYR A 311 -21.09 17.39 10.62
CA TYR A 311 -20.94 16.70 9.34
C TYR A 311 -22.02 15.64 9.16
N THR A 312 -22.69 15.66 8.01
CA THR A 312 -23.58 14.58 7.55
C THR A 312 -22.92 13.86 6.39
N LEU A 313 -22.68 12.55 6.57
CA LEU A 313 -22.07 11.68 5.57
C LEU A 313 -23.17 10.89 4.88
N LEU A 314 -23.13 10.83 3.55
CA LEU A 314 -24.03 10.05 2.71
C LEU A 314 -23.28 8.87 2.13
N PHE A 315 -23.78 7.67 2.38
CA PHE A 315 -23.22 6.42 1.89
C PHE A 315 -24.17 5.73 0.94
N HIS A 316 -23.60 5.11 -0.08
CA HIS A 316 -24.25 4.04 -0.82
C HIS A 316 -23.91 2.70 -0.15
N HIS A 317 -24.93 1.99 0.32
CA HIS A 317 -24.76 0.63 0.85
C HIS A 317 -24.80 -0.35 -0.31
N ARG A 318 -23.64 -0.86 -0.71
CA ARG A 318 -23.46 -1.82 -1.79
C ARG A 318 -24.12 -3.15 -1.43
N ARG A 319 -24.62 -3.86 -2.46
CA ARG A 319 -25.24 -5.20 -2.26
C ARG A 319 -24.19 -6.27 -2.00
N ASP A 320 -23.07 -6.13 -2.70
CA ASP A 320 -21.92 -7.03 -2.59
C ASP A 320 -20.66 -6.29 -3.07
N ALA A 321 -19.52 -6.94 -2.93
CA ALA A 321 -18.23 -6.38 -3.31
C ALA A 321 -18.02 -6.29 -4.84
N GLN A 322 -18.86 -6.91 -5.65
CA GLN A 322 -18.75 -6.96 -7.11
C GLN A 322 -19.57 -5.86 -7.79
N GLU A 323 -20.41 -5.17 -7.02
CA GLU A 323 -21.15 -4.03 -7.56
C GLU A 323 -20.16 -2.97 -8.10
N PRO A 324 -20.20 -2.66 -9.42
CA PRO A 324 -19.19 -1.79 -10.02
C PRO A 324 -19.23 -0.40 -9.42
N VAL A 325 -18.04 0.22 -9.33
CA VAL A 325 -17.90 1.65 -8.99
C VAL A 325 -18.35 2.45 -10.21
N SER A 326 -19.64 2.59 -10.39
CA SER A 326 -20.15 3.52 -11.41
C SER A 326 -20.06 4.96 -10.89
N GLU A 327 -20.01 5.92 -11.79
CA GLU A 327 -20.20 7.34 -11.48
C GLU A 327 -21.67 7.56 -11.05
N LEU A 328 -21.96 7.23 -9.79
CA LEU A 328 -23.28 7.40 -9.22
C LEU A 328 -23.37 8.80 -8.61
N THR A 329 -24.20 9.64 -9.20
CA THR A 329 -24.62 10.90 -8.61
C THR A 329 -25.84 10.67 -7.72
N ASP A 330 -26.09 11.56 -6.75
CA ASP A 330 -27.31 11.54 -5.92
C ASP A 330 -28.59 11.42 -6.76
N ALA A 331 -28.63 12.06 -7.94
CA ALA A 331 -29.76 12.01 -8.86
C ALA A 331 -29.96 10.61 -9.47
N THR A 332 -28.88 9.91 -9.82
CA THR A 332 -28.95 8.55 -10.36
C THR A 332 -29.31 7.52 -9.30
N LEU A 333 -28.83 7.69 -8.06
CA LEU A 333 -29.18 6.83 -6.92
C LEU A 333 -30.65 6.95 -6.56
N ASN A 334 -31.17 8.18 -6.44
CA ASN A 334 -32.58 8.44 -6.13
C ASN A 334 -33.52 7.90 -7.22
N SER A 335 -33.10 7.96 -8.51
CA SER A 335 -33.93 7.46 -9.62
C SER A 335 -34.01 5.93 -9.67
N ARG A 336 -33.06 5.20 -9.07
CA ARG A 336 -32.99 3.73 -9.05
C ARG A 336 -33.55 3.10 -7.78
N GLY A 337 -33.95 3.91 -6.78
CA GLY A 337 -34.40 3.40 -5.46
C GLY A 337 -33.29 2.67 -4.71
N GLU A 338 -32.02 3.05 -4.92
CA GLU A 338 -30.88 2.41 -4.30
C GLU A 338 -30.73 2.83 -2.84
N ARG A 339 -30.11 1.96 -2.03
CA ARG A 339 -29.99 2.12 -0.58
C ARG A 339 -28.96 3.17 -0.23
N CYS A 340 -29.41 4.37 0.10
CA CYS A 340 -28.56 5.37 0.73
C CYS A 340 -28.79 5.37 2.23
N THR A 341 -27.68 5.41 2.99
CA THR A 341 -27.67 5.53 4.44
C THR A 341 -26.91 6.78 4.85
N ARG A 342 -27.22 7.32 6.02
CA ARG A 342 -26.57 8.53 6.54
C ARG A 342 -25.96 8.27 7.91
N ALA A 343 -24.80 8.88 8.16
CA ALA A 343 -24.24 9.03 9.49
C ALA A 343 -23.97 10.51 9.78
N ARG A 344 -24.01 10.90 11.03
CA ARG A 344 -23.57 12.21 11.47
C ARG A 344 -22.32 12.08 12.33
N ALA A 345 -21.36 12.97 12.13
CA ALA A 345 -20.09 12.93 12.85
C ALA A 345 -19.63 14.32 13.30
N LYS A 346 -18.88 14.35 14.39
CA LYS A 346 -18.22 15.56 14.88
C LYS A 346 -16.84 15.75 14.23
N MET A 347 -16.22 14.66 13.84
CA MET A 347 -14.95 14.61 13.10
C MET A 347 -15.02 13.57 11.99
N VAL A 348 -14.29 13.80 10.89
CA VAL A 348 -14.17 12.89 9.76
C VAL A 348 -12.70 12.62 9.46
N VAL A 349 -12.31 11.36 9.39
CA VAL A 349 -10.97 10.95 8.96
C VAL A 349 -11.08 10.18 7.65
N LEU A 350 -10.50 10.71 6.58
CA LEU A 350 -10.49 10.13 5.25
C LEU A 350 -9.20 9.30 5.09
N ALA A 351 -9.28 8.01 5.37
CA ALA A 351 -8.17 7.06 5.25
C ALA A 351 -8.18 6.40 3.85
N MET A 352 -8.20 7.21 2.81
CA MET A 352 -8.43 6.81 1.42
C MET A 352 -7.31 7.30 0.49
N PRO A 353 -6.94 6.54 -0.56
CA PRO A 353 -6.00 7.01 -1.58
C PRO A 353 -6.61 8.11 -2.45
N VAL A 354 -5.76 8.83 -3.18
CA VAL A 354 -6.18 9.96 -4.04
C VAL A 354 -7.28 9.59 -5.04
N ARG A 355 -7.23 8.39 -5.62
CA ARG A 355 -8.26 7.92 -6.55
C ARG A 355 -9.62 7.79 -5.87
N SER A 356 -9.66 7.18 -4.69
CA SER A 356 -10.91 7.07 -3.92
C SER A 356 -11.47 8.43 -3.53
N LEU A 357 -10.62 9.40 -3.16
CA LEU A 357 -11.06 10.77 -2.90
C LEU A 357 -11.65 11.42 -4.16
N ARG A 358 -11.04 11.20 -5.34
CA ARG A 358 -11.55 11.74 -6.62
C ARG A 358 -12.86 11.10 -7.08
N LEU A 359 -13.23 9.94 -6.52
CA LEU A 359 -14.52 9.29 -6.76
C LEU A 359 -15.66 9.81 -5.87
N LEU A 360 -15.37 10.69 -4.93
CA LEU A 360 -16.41 11.41 -4.20
C LEU A 360 -17.12 12.39 -5.14
N ASP A 361 -18.38 12.70 -4.84
CA ASP A 361 -19.12 13.72 -5.55
C ASP A 361 -18.33 15.04 -5.60
N GLN A 362 -18.12 15.58 -6.79
CA GLN A 362 -17.34 16.81 -6.99
C GLN A 362 -18.00 18.05 -6.39
N ASP A 363 -19.30 17.99 -6.09
CA ASP A 363 -20.01 19.00 -5.31
C ASP A 363 -19.82 18.85 -3.80
N ASN A 364 -19.02 17.86 -3.36
CA ASN A 364 -18.70 17.60 -1.97
C ASN A 364 -18.06 18.82 -1.29
N PHE A 365 -18.41 19.02 -0.04
CA PHE A 365 -17.83 20.04 0.84
C PHE A 365 -16.30 20.02 0.86
N PHE A 366 -15.69 18.82 0.78
CA PHE A 366 -14.24 18.64 0.73
C PHE A 366 -13.54 19.33 -0.46
N PHE A 367 -14.19 19.38 -1.63
CA PHE A 367 -13.65 20.02 -2.83
C PHE A 367 -13.96 21.52 -2.94
N LYS A 368 -14.83 22.04 -2.08
CA LYS A 368 -15.18 23.46 -2.03
C LYS A 368 -14.64 24.14 -0.77
N PRO A 369 -13.30 24.13 -0.55
CA PRO A 369 -12.74 24.81 0.59
C PRO A 369 -13.18 26.27 0.57
N ASN A 370 -13.54 26.75 1.73
CA ASN A 370 -14.20 28.03 1.96
C ASN A 370 -13.50 29.16 1.16
N ARG A 371 -14.14 29.61 0.07
CA ARG A 371 -13.63 30.67 -0.84
C ARG A 371 -13.44 32.04 -0.16
N ARG A 372 -13.70 32.15 1.14
CA ARG A 372 -13.56 33.40 1.91
C ARG A 372 -12.16 34.00 1.88
N ASN A 373 -11.13 33.25 1.55
CA ASN A 373 -9.72 33.68 1.56
C ASN A 373 -9.00 33.57 0.20
N GLY A 374 -9.73 33.55 -0.94
CA GLY A 374 -9.14 33.80 -2.26
C GLY A 374 -8.75 32.56 -3.07
N ILE A 375 -8.29 32.84 -4.29
CA ILE A 375 -7.90 31.87 -5.34
C ILE A 375 -6.75 30.95 -4.87
N ASP A 376 -5.91 31.41 -3.96
CA ASP A 376 -4.69 30.68 -3.52
C ASP A 376 -4.98 29.37 -2.78
N ARG A 377 -6.06 29.27 -2.01
CA ARG A 377 -6.39 28.04 -1.29
C ARG A 377 -6.86 26.92 -2.23
N GLN A 378 -7.68 27.23 -3.23
CA GLN A 378 -8.11 26.21 -4.20
C GLN A 378 -6.92 25.73 -5.03
N THR A 379 -6.07 26.63 -5.49
CA THR A 379 -4.84 26.29 -6.23
C THR A 379 -3.92 25.40 -5.42
N LYS A 380 -3.73 25.68 -4.13
CA LYS A 380 -2.91 24.86 -3.23
C LYS A 380 -3.51 23.46 -3.04
N PHE A 381 -4.83 23.36 -2.87
CA PHE A 381 -5.52 22.08 -2.74
C PHE A 381 -5.40 21.24 -4.02
N ASP A 382 -5.68 21.84 -5.19
CA ASP A 382 -5.57 21.16 -6.47
C ASP A 382 -4.13 20.71 -6.74
N THR A 383 -3.14 21.56 -6.42
CA THR A 383 -1.73 21.21 -6.48
C THR A 383 -1.39 20.01 -5.58
N ALA A 384 -1.90 20.00 -4.36
CA ALA A 384 -1.67 18.90 -3.43
C ALA A 384 -2.33 17.59 -3.91
N MET A 385 -3.57 17.66 -4.41
CA MET A 385 -4.24 16.51 -5.03
C MET A 385 -3.52 15.98 -6.27
N ASP A 386 -2.84 16.85 -7.02
CA ASP A 386 -2.09 16.50 -8.22
C ASP A 386 -0.61 16.20 -7.97
N SER A 387 -0.13 16.31 -6.73
CA SER A 387 1.29 16.16 -6.38
C SER A 387 1.79 14.71 -6.41
N VAL A 388 0.91 13.74 -6.52
CA VAL A 388 1.23 12.32 -6.47
C VAL A 388 0.89 11.59 -7.77
N LEU A 389 1.68 10.57 -8.06
CA LEU A 389 1.49 9.63 -9.16
C LEU A 389 0.91 8.33 -8.59
N ASN A 390 -0.07 7.76 -9.26
CA ASN A 390 -0.49 6.39 -8.99
C ASN A 390 0.49 5.43 -9.67
N VAL A 391 0.98 4.44 -8.95
CA VAL A 391 1.83 3.39 -9.49
C VAL A 391 1.02 2.13 -9.67
N GLU A 392 0.91 1.72 -10.92
CA GLU A 392 0.24 0.47 -11.29
C GLU A 392 1.00 -0.74 -10.78
N ALA A 393 0.30 -1.77 -10.33
CA ALA A 393 0.91 -3.05 -10.01
C ALA A 393 -0.02 -4.23 -10.27
N PHE A 394 0.62 -5.32 -10.66
CA PHE A 394 0.00 -6.59 -10.96
C PHE A 394 0.81 -7.73 -10.33
N LYS A 395 0.15 -8.69 -9.71
CA LYS A 395 0.77 -9.92 -9.18
C LYS A 395 0.03 -11.14 -9.70
N LEU A 396 0.80 -12.18 -10.04
CA LEU A 396 0.29 -13.49 -10.46
C LEU A 396 0.99 -14.59 -9.66
N PHE A 397 0.22 -15.45 -9.04
CA PHE A 397 0.69 -16.63 -8.34
C PHE A 397 0.30 -17.90 -9.10
N LEU A 398 1.26 -18.82 -9.21
CA LEU A 398 1.06 -20.16 -9.77
C LEU A 398 1.43 -21.20 -8.71
N ALA A 399 0.51 -22.15 -8.47
CA ALA A 399 0.73 -23.26 -7.55
C ALA A 399 1.07 -24.55 -8.31
N TYR A 400 2.12 -25.23 -7.85
CA TYR A 400 2.63 -26.47 -8.41
C TYR A 400 2.62 -27.59 -7.37
N ARG A 401 2.54 -28.84 -7.80
CA ARG A 401 2.63 -30.01 -6.89
C ARG A 401 4.06 -30.26 -6.38
N ARG A 402 5.06 -29.63 -6.99
CA ARG A 402 6.48 -29.73 -6.58
C ARG A 402 7.25 -28.52 -7.08
N PRO A 403 8.32 -28.12 -6.39
CA PRO A 403 9.16 -26.98 -6.77
C PRO A 403 10.13 -27.39 -7.89
N TRP A 404 9.64 -27.42 -9.13
CA TRP A 404 10.43 -27.84 -10.30
C TRP A 404 11.66 -26.96 -10.54
N TRP A 405 11.65 -25.73 -10.09
CA TRP A 405 12.79 -24.80 -10.22
C TRP A 405 13.98 -25.18 -9.34
N GLU A 406 13.82 -25.97 -8.29
CA GLU A 406 14.92 -26.42 -7.42
C GLU A 406 15.94 -27.26 -8.17
N GLN A 407 15.53 -28.00 -9.21
CA GLN A 407 16.46 -28.72 -10.09
C GLN A 407 17.45 -27.79 -10.83
N THR A 408 17.16 -26.49 -10.91
CA THR A 408 18.02 -25.46 -11.51
C THR A 408 18.94 -24.80 -10.49
N GLY A 409 18.91 -25.22 -9.22
CA GLY A 409 19.76 -24.70 -8.14
C GLY A 409 19.19 -23.47 -7.44
N VAL A 410 17.91 -23.13 -7.62
CA VAL A 410 17.26 -22.02 -6.92
C VAL A 410 16.09 -22.52 -6.07
N SER A 411 15.99 -22.04 -4.82
CA SER A 411 14.92 -22.44 -3.89
C SER A 411 14.26 -21.25 -3.19
N LYS A 412 14.88 -20.07 -3.21
CA LYS A 412 14.43 -18.87 -2.53
C LYS A 412 14.92 -17.62 -3.23
N GLY A 413 14.41 -16.46 -2.82
CA GLY A 413 14.79 -15.17 -3.39
C GLY A 413 13.98 -14.78 -4.61
N GLN A 414 14.56 -13.94 -5.45
CA GLN A 414 13.95 -13.31 -6.60
C GLN A 414 14.82 -13.49 -7.84
N SER A 415 14.26 -14.03 -8.91
CA SER A 415 14.88 -14.00 -10.23
C SER A 415 14.25 -12.90 -11.09
N VAL A 416 15.04 -12.26 -11.93
CA VAL A 416 14.65 -11.09 -12.73
C VAL A 416 14.89 -11.27 -14.22
N THR A 417 14.11 -10.58 -15.05
CA THR A 417 14.19 -10.70 -16.51
C THR A 417 13.63 -9.46 -17.20
N ASP A 418 14.00 -9.26 -18.46
CA ASP A 418 13.36 -8.30 -19.37
C ASP A 418 12.10 -8.86 -20.07
N LEU A 419 11.76 -10.13 -19.84
CA LEU A 419 10.46 -10.66 -20.27
C LEU A 419 9.29 -10.02 -19.52
N PRO A 420 8.05 -10.07 -20.04
CA PRO A 420 6.86 -9.50 -19.38
C PRO A 420 6.59 -9.94 -17.95
N VAL A 421 7.05 -11.10 -17.49
CA VAL A 421 6.97 -11.49 -16.07
C VAL A 421 7.81 -10.59 -15.17
N ARG A 422 8.84 -9.94 -15.70
CA ARG A 422 9.80 -9.03 -15.06
C ARG A 422 10.55 -9.65 -13.90
N GLN A 423 9.87 -10.27 -12.96
CA GLN A 423 10.44 -10.91 -11.79
C GLN A 423 9.55 -12.03 -11.29
N CYS A 424 10.17 -13.09 -10.78
CA CYS A 424 9.46 -14.10 -10.01
C CYS A 424 10.11 -14.26 -8.63
N TYR A 425 9.28 -14.55 -7.62
CA TYR A 425 9.73 -14.92 -6.29
C TYR A 425 9.43 -16.40 -6.04
N TYR A 426 10.44 -17.11 -5.54
CA TYR A 426 10.27 -18.47 -5.02
C TYR A 426 9.62 -18.31 -3.65
N TRP A 427 8.29 -18.50 -3.60
CA TRP A 427 7.53 -18.16 -2.40
C TRP A 427 7.95 -19.05 -1.25
N PRO A 428 8.33 -18.48 -0.10
CA PRO A 428 8.79 -19.28 1.02
C PRO A 428 7.68 -20.20 1.53
N ASN A 429 7.99 -21.47 1.66
CA ASN A 429 7.14 -22.45 2.30
C ASN A 429 7.62 -22.61 3.75
N ASP A 430 6.83 -22.18 4.72
CA ASP A 430 7.18 -22.26 6.15
C ASP A 430 7.24 -23.70 6.65
N THR A 431 6.62 -24.64 5.93
CA THR A 431 6.67 -26.06 6.25
C THR A 431 7.97 -26.75 5.76
N SER A 432 8.74 -26.10 4.88
CA SER A 432 9.98 -26.65 4.30
C SER A 432 11.13 -26.73 5.30
N GLU A 433 11.07 -26.05 6.44
CA GLU A 433 12.01 -26.23 7.55
C GLU A 433 11.75 -27.54 8.35
N SER A 434 10.64 -28.22 8.10
CA SER A 434 10.42 -29.55 8.62
C SER A 434 11.18 -30.56 7.77
N PRO A 435 12.21 -31.26 8.31
CA PRO A 435 12.92 -32.33 7.59
C PRO A 435 11.99 -33.52 7.22
N HIS A 436 10.70 -33.42 7.53
CA HIS A 436 9.68 -34.40 7.30
C HIS A 436 8.48 -33.87 6.50
N ALA A 437 8.66 -32.74 5.74
CA ALA A 437 7.60 -32.30 4.81
C ALA A 437 7.25 -33.49 3.89
N PRO A 438 5.97 -33.88 3.79
CA PRO A 438 5.59 -35.02 2.94
C PRO A 438 6.05 -34.78 1.51
N VAL A 439 6.54 -35.81 0.85
CA VAL A 439 6.76 -35.82 -0.61
C VAL A 439 5.41 -35.49 -1.26
N GLY A 440 5.28 -34.28 -1.82
CA GLY A 440 4.01 -33.75 -2.35
C GLY A 440 3.59 -32.42 -1.73
N SER A 441 4.45 -31.77 -0.93
CA SER A 441 4.18 -30.40 -0.46
C SER A 441 4.00 -29.46 -1.62
N ASN A 442 2.93 -28.68 -1.60
CA ASN A 442 2.64 -27.67 -2.60
C ASN A 442 3.78 -26.67 -2.69
N ALA A 443 4.04 -26.19 -3.91
CA ALA A 443 5.09 -25.24 -4.19
C ALA A 443 4.49 -24.04 -4.94
N ILE A 444 4.76 -22.84 -4.47
CA ILE A 444 4.16 -21.63 -5.00
C ILE A 444 5.24 -20.72 -5.59
N LEU A 445 4.98 -20.18 -6.77
CA LEU A 445 5.72 -19.06 -7.36
C LEU A 445 4.83 -17.83 -7.39
N MET A 446 5.33 -16.70 -6.92
CA MET A 446 4.86 -15.43 -7.45
C MET A 446 5.47 -15.30 -8.85
N ALA A 447 4.71 -15.75 -9.84
CA ALA A 447 5.16 -15.96 -11.20
C ALA A 447 5.44 -14.65 -11.95
N ALA A 448 4.70 -13.60 -11.59
CA ALA A 448 4.93 -12.25 -12.08
C ALA A 448 4.62 -11.23 -10.99
N TYR A 449 5.48 -10.24 -10.86
CA TYR A 449 5.22 -9.04 -10.09
C TYR A 449 5.65 -7.84 -10.90
N ASN A 450 4.70 -7.10 -11.37
CA ASN A 450 4.88 -6.02 -12.31
C ASN A 450 4.44 -4.69 -11.72
N SER A 451 5.12 -3.63 -12.13
CA SER A 451 4.70 -2.25 -11.91
C SER A 451 4.96 -1.44 -13.18
N GLY A 452 4.14 -0.42 -13.43
CA GLY A 452 4.35 0.47 -14.57
C GLY A 452 4.16 -0.22 -15.93
N VAL A 453 5.13 -0.08 -16.84
CA VAL A 453 4.96 -0.40 -18.28
C VAL A 453 4.67 -1.86 -18.61
N ALA A 454 5.00 -2.80 -17.76
CA ALA A 454 4.70 -4.22 -17.99
C ALA A 454 3.28 -4.62 -17.57
N VAL A 455 2.58 -3.80 -16.79
CA VAL A 455 1.21 -4.10 -16.33
C VAL A 455 0.21 -4.23 -17.48
N PRO A 456 0.18 -3.34 -18.51
CA PRO A 456 -0.73 -3.46 -19.64
C PRO A 456 -0.62 -4.79 -20.41
N TYR A 457 0.54 -5.44 -20.41
CA TYR A 457 0.69 -6.77 -21.00
C TYR A 457 -0.27 -7.79 -20.34
N TRP A 458 -0.32 -7.79 -19.01
CA TRP A 458 -1.16 -8.69 -18.24
C TRP A 458 -2.63 -8.28 -18.31
N GLN A 459 -2.92 -6.99 -18.32
CA GLN A 459 -4.29 -6.47 -18.51
C GLN A 459 -4.89 -6.96 -19.83
N GLY A 460 -4.10 -7.00 -20.91
CA GLY A 460 -4.52 -7.56 -22.20
C GLY A 460 -4.86 -9.05 -22.18
N LEU A 461 -4.43 -9.78 -21.15
CA LEU A 461 -4.69 -11.21 -20.96
C LEU A 461 -5.79 -11.53 -19.94
N GLN A 462 -6.43 -10.51 -19.34
CA GLN A 462 -7.51 -10.71 -18.36
C GLN A 462 -8.81 -11.22 -18.97
N THR A 463 -8.94 -11.18 -20.29
CA THR A 463 -10.09 -11.71 -21.02
C THR A 463 -9.80 -13.12 -21.53
N GLY A 464 -10.59 -14.09 -21.14
CA GLY A 464 -10.44 -15.48 -21.54
C GLY A 464 -11.09 -16.42 -20.53
N GLU A 465 -11.02 -17.72 -20.82
CA GLU A 465 -11.53 -18.75 -19.91
C GLU A 465 -10.68 -18.76 -18.62
N PRO A 466 -11.31 -18.86 -17.45
CA PRO A 466 -10.60 -19.05 -16.19
C PRO A 466 -9.77 -20.32 -16.23
N PHE A 467 -8.57 -20.27 -15.66
CA PHE A 467 -7.69 -21.44 -15.56
C PHE A 467 -8.34 -22.55 -14.72
N GLY A 468 -8.31 -23.79 -15.21
CA GLY A 468 -8.87 -24.94 -14.52
C GLY A 468 -10.41 -25.00 -14.48
N ALA A 469 -11.10 -24.17 -15.25
CA ALA A 469 -12.54 -24.29 -15.41
C ALA A 469 -12.86 -25.59 -16.17
N ASP A 470 -13.49 -26.55 -15.49
CA ASP A 470 -14.17 -27.64 -16.17
C ASP A 470 -15.24 -27.03 -17.08
N ASN A 471 -15.36 -27.54 -18.33
CA ASN A 471 -16.26 -27.07 -19.40
C ASN A 471 -17.78 -27.08 -19.06
N THR A 472 -18.13 -27.14 -17.78
CA THR A 472 -19.51 -27.22 -17.28
C THR A 472 -20.05 -25.91 -16.70
N VAL A 473 -19.22 -24.85 -16.57
CA VAL A 473 -19.70 -23.55 -16.10
C VAL A 473 -20.19 -22.71 -17.26
N SER A 474 -21.50 -22.68 -17.45
CA SER A 474 -22.20 -21.82 -18.42
C SER A 474 -21.84 -20.34 -18.13
N VAL A 475 -21.09 -19.74 -19.08
CA VAL A 475 -20.85 -18.29 -19.12
C VAL A 475 -22.17 -17.63 -19.49
N LYS A 476 -22.93 -17.14 -18.50
CA LYS A 476 -24.01 -16.19 -18.75
C LYS A 476 -23.40 -14.80 -18.86
N ASP A 477 -23.61 -14.20 -20.03
CA ASP A 477 -23.39 -12.78 -20.35
C ASP A 477 -21.98 -12.32 -20.74
N GLY A 478 -21.11 -13.16 -21.34
CA GLY A 478 -19.93 -12.66 -22.08
C GLY A 478 -18.88 -11.89 -21.27
N ARG A 479 -19.01 -11.86 -19.95
CA ARG A 479 -18.05 -11.32 -19.01
C ARG A 479 -17.54 -12.47 -18.15
N ALA A 480 -16.31 -12.89 -18.40
CA ALA A 480 -15.60 -13.81 -17.51
C ALA A 480 -15.23 -13.07 -16.21
N PHE A 481 -16.22 -12.83 -15.38
CA PHE A 481 -15.94 -12.53 -13.98
C PHE A 481 -15.68 -13.88 -13.32
N ALA A 482 -14.43 -14.12 -12.94
CA ALA A 482 -14.12 -15.18 -12.02
C ALA A 482 -15.08 -15.06 -10.83
N HIS A 483 -15.83 -16.08 -10.53
CA HIS A 483 -16.58 -16.16 -9.29
C HIS A 483 -15.54 -16.18 -8.19
N ILE A 484 -15.33 -15.02 -7.58
CA ILE A 484 -14.58 -14.91 -6.36
C ILE A 484 -15.43 -15.62 -5.32
N ASN A 485 -15.07 -16.85 -4.99
CA ASN A 485 -15.61 -17.51 -3.81
C ASN A 485 -14.96 -16.82 -2.60
N ARG A 486 -15.52 -15.67 -2.25
CA ARG A 486 -15.09 -14.91 -1.09
C ARG A 486 -15.71 -15.51 0.15
N VAL A 487 -14.91 -16.13 0.99
CA VAL A 487 -15.21 -16.22 2.40
C VAL A 487 -14.47 -15.07 3.07
N THR A 488 -15.02 -13.91 2.91
CA THR A 488 -14.68 -12.70 3.66
C THR A 488 -15.06 -12.85 5.11
N LEU A 489 -14.58 -11.94 5.96
CA LEU A 489 -15.31 -11.56 7.18
C LEU A 489 -16.79 -11.40 6.79
N ARG A 490 -17.49 -12.54 6.74
CA ARG A 490 -18.91 -12.53 6.44
C ARG A 490 -19.55 -11.76 7.57
N LEU A 491 -19.98 -10.55 7.26
CA LEU A 491 -21.19 -10.09 7.87
C LEU A 491 -22.12 -11.27 7.80
N LYS A 492 -22.41 -11.93 8.93
CA LYS A 492 -23.48 -12.92 8.95
C LYS A 492 -24.65 -12.20 8.30
N ALA A 493 -25.12 -12.70 7.17
CA ALA A 493 -26.12 -12.09 6.32
C ALA A 493 -27.44 -11.71 7.04
N ASN A 494 -27.50 -11.87 8.33
CA ASN A 494 -28.62 -11.68 9.23
C ASN A 494 -28.42 -10.53 10.25
N ALA A 495 -27.32 -9.75 10.19
CA ALA A 495 -27.27 -8.54 11.00
C ALA A 495 -28.06 -7.45 10.28
N PRO A 496 -29.19 -6.97 10.82
CA PRO A 496 -30.02 -5.95 10.16
C PRO A 496 -29.29 -4.65 9.90
N ASP A 497 -28.15 -4.42 10.54
CA ASP A 497 -27.45 -3.15 10.66
C ASP A 497 -26.14 -3.09 9.85
N GLY A 498 -25.77 -4.12 9.07
CA GLY A 498 -24.53 -4.15 8.28
C GLY A 498 -23.25 -4.16 9.12
N ILE A 499 -23.33 -4.54 10.41
CA ILE A 499 -22.18 -4.58 11.32
C ILE A 499 -21.37 -5.86 11.08
N GLY A 500 -20.07 -5.73 10.82
CA GLY A 500 -19.17 -6.84 10.52
C GLY A 500 -18.91 -7.77 11.70
N SER A 501 -18.75 -9.06 11.42
CA SER A 501 -18.26 -10.04 12.39
C SER A 501 -16.74 -10.03 12.43
N THR A 502 -16.14 -10.50 13.54
CA THR A 502 -14.69 -10.55 13.76
C THR A 502 -14.04 -11.85 13.28
N GLU A 503 -14.72 -12.64 12.44
CA GLU A 503 -14.14 -13.87 11.92
C GLU A 503 -13.22 -13.60 10.73
N PRO A 504 -12.06 -14.30 10.63
CA PRO A 504 -11.12 -14.13 9.54
C PRO A 504 -11.76 -14.34 8.17
N SER A 505 -11.26 -13.60 7.18
CA SER A 505 -11.68 -13.75 5.79
C SER A 505 -10.99 -14.95 5.15
N ASP A 506 -11.76 -15.85 4.55
CA ASP A 506 -11.26 -16.91 3.65
C ASP A 506 -11.36 -16.44 2.17
N GLU A 507 -11.07 -15.18 1.90
CA GLU A 507 -11.20 -14.59 0.57
C GLU A 507 -10.24 -15.24 -0.42
N ILE A 508 -10.76 -15.77 -1.53
CA ILE A 508 -9.98 -16.33 -2.64
C ILE A 508 -9.77 -15.22 -3.69
N PRO A 509 -8.53 -14.94 -4.08
CA PRO A 509 -8.23 -13.96 -5.11
C PRO A 509 -8.75 -14.38 -6.49
N THR A 510 -8.75 -13.43 -7.42
CA THR A 510 -9.26 -13.65 -8.78
C THR A 510 -8.50 -14.77 -9.48
N THR A 511 -9.20 -15.79 -9.95
CA THR A 511 -8.60 -16.86 -10.76
C THR A 511 -8.00 -16.28 -12.04
N ALA A 512 -6.75 -16.65 -12.33
CA ALA A 512 -6.08 -16.23 -13.55
C ALA A 512 -6.74 -16.85 -14.80
N THR A 513 -6.63 -16.17 -15.93
CA THR A 513 -7.11 -16.73 -17.19
C THR A 513 -6.11 -17.76 -17.74
N GLN A 514 -6.60 -18.68 -18.58
CA GLN A 514 -5.76 -19.66 -19.27
C GLN A 514 -4.59 -19.00 -20.02
N PRO A 515 -4.79 -17.90 -20.81
CA PRO A 515 -3.69 -17.19 -21.47
C PRO A 515 -2.66 -16.62 -20.51
N MET A 516 -3.05 -16.10 -19.35
CA MET A 516 -2.11 -15.61 -18.34
C MET A 516 -1.19 -16.73 -17.85
N VAL A 517 -1.78 -17.87 -17.51
CA VAL A 517 -1.04 -19.03 -16.99
C VAL A 517 -0.07 -19.58 -18.03
N GLU A 518 -0.53 -19.78 -19.26
CA GLU A 518 0.30 -20.28 -20.37
C GLU A 518 1.50 -19.36 -20.63
N ARG A 519 1.27 -18.05 -20.67
CA ARG A 519 2.35 -17.08 -20.94
C ARG A 519 3.33 -16.96 -19.79
N ALA A 520 2.83 -16.91 -18.54
CA ALA A 520 3.71 -16.87 -17.38
C ALA A 520 4.55 -18.14 -17.27
N HIS A 521 3.92 -19.32 -17.42
CA HIS A 521 4.60 -20.60 -17.35
C HIS A 521 5.71 -20.75 -18.42
N ALA A 522 5.40 -20.36 -19.68
CA ALA A 522 6.37 -20.39 -20.77
C ALA A 522 7.56 -19.46 -20.49
N GLN A 523 7.34 -18.24 -20.02
CA GLN A 523 8.40 -17.29 -19.71
C GLN A 523 9.23 -17.74 -18.49
N LEU A 524 8.61 -18.36 -17.49
CA LEU A 524 9.34 -18.96 -16.37
C LEU A 524 10.24 -20.10 -16.84
N MET A 525 9.76 -20.98 -17.72
CA MET A 525 10.58 -22.05 -18.29
C MET A 525 11.75 -21.48 -19.10
N GLU A 526 11.52 -20.44 -19.90
CA GLU A 526 12.56 -19.74 -20.65
C GLU A 526 13.61 -19.13 -19.72
N MET A 527 13.17 -18.36 -18.71
CA MET A 527 14.07 -17.71 -17.75
C MET A 527 14.95 -18.74 -16.98
N HIS A 528 14.42 -19.93 -16.70
CA HIS A 528 15.13 -20.97 -15.95
C HIS A 528 15.93 -21.94 -16.83
N ASP A 529 15.95 -21.74 -18.16
CA ASP A 529 16.57 -22.63 -19.14
C ASP A 529 16.11 -24.09 -19.01
N VAL A 530 14.80 -24.31 -18.83
CA VAL A 530 14.22 -25.64 -18.74
C VAL A 530 13.30 -25.91 -19.92
N LYS A 531 13.45 -27.12 -20.50
CA LYS A 531 12.60 -27.53 -21.65
C LYS A 531 11.25 -28.09 -21.22
N TYR A 532 11.12 -28.47 -19.97
CA TYR A 532 9.91 -29.05 -19.41
C TYR A 532 9.77 -28.70 -17.93
N ALA A 533 8.59 -28.25 -17.56
CA ALA A 533 8.16 -28.11 -16.18
C ALA A 533 6.71 -28.63 -16.06
N PRO A 534 6.31 -29.20 -14.91
CA PRO A 534 4.91 -29.60 -14.70
C PRO A 534 4.00 -28.39 -14.79
N ALA A 535 2.80 -28.58 -15.33
CA ALA A 535 1.81 -27.53 -15.34
C ALA A 535 1.40 -27.13 -13.91
N PRO A 536 1.09 -25.86 -13.65
CA PRO A 536 0.49 -25.46 -12.38
C PRO A 536 -0.90 -26.09 -12.25
N TYR A 537 -1.38 -26.27 -11.02
CA TYR A 537 -2.73 -26.81 -10.77
C TYR A 537 -3.71 -25.71 -10.31
N ASP A 538 -3.20 -24.55 -9.87
CA ASP A 538 -4.00 -23.42 -9.44
C ASP A 538 -3.27 -22.11 -9.79
N ALA A 539 -4.03 -21.04 -10.04
CA ALA A 539 -3.47 -19.76 -10.47
C ALA A 539 -4.40 -18.60 -10.14
N HIS A 540 -3.86 -17.58 -9.46
CA HIS A 540 -4.62 -16.40 -9.06
C HIS A 540 -3.81 -15.13 -9.28
N PHE A 541 -4.52 -14.02 -9.54
CA PHE A 541 -3.88 -12.72 -9.74
C PHE A 541 -4.61 -11.59 -9.04
N GLN A 542 -3.92 -10.47 -8.88
CA GLN A 542 -4.49 -9.19 -8.49
C GLN A 542 -3.92 -8.06 -9.35
N ASP A 543 -4.82 -7.29 -9.93
CA ASP A 543 -4.56 -6.02 -10.60
C ASP A 543 -5.07 -4.87 -9.72
N TRP A 544 -4.16 -3.99 -9.27
CA TRP A 544 -4.48 -2.90 -8.36
C TRP A 544 -4.89 -1.60 -9.06
N ASN A 545 -5.01 -1.58 -10.40
CA ASN A 545 -5.21 -0.35 -11.17
C ASN A 545 -6.67 0.08 -11.24
N GLY A 546 -7.59 -0.83 -10.96
CA GLY A 546 -9.02 -0.54 -10.95
C GLY A 546 -9.46 0.34 -9.79
N ASP A 547 -10.67 0.88 -9.92
CA ASP A 547 -11.35 1.57 -8.84
C ASP A 547 -11.66 0.59 -7.68
N PRO A 548 -11.58 1.01 -6.44
CA PRO A 548 -11.40 2.39 -5.95
C PRO A 548 -9.93 2.80 -5.74
N PHE A 549 -8.96 1.93 -5.97
CA PHE A 549 -7.56 2.18 -5.60
C PHE A 549 -6.83 3.05 -6.63
N GLY A 550 -6.98 2.75 -7.93
CA GLY A 550 -6.32 3.44 -9.03
C GLY A 550 -4.81 3.23 -9.08
N GLY A 551 -4.29 2.27 -8.31
CA GLY A 551 -2.86 1.93 -8.20
C GLY A 551 -2.56 1.21 -6.89
N ALA A 552 -1.43 0.49 -6.87
CA ALA A 552 -0.99 -0.26 -5.68
C ALA A 552 -0.33 0.65 -4.65
N TRP A 553 0.39 1.67 -5.09
CA TRP A 553 1.00 2.69 -4.23
C TRP A 553 1.14 4.02 -4.97
N HIS A 554 1.76 5.01 -4.32
CA HIS A 554 1.96 6.35 -4.87
C HIS A 554 3.43 6.73 -4.92
N GLN A 555 3.75 7.73 -5.72
CA GLN A 555 5.04 8.43 -5.73
C GLN A 555 4.82 9.93 -5.86
N TRP A 556 5.64 10.72 -5.18
CA TRP A 556 5.66 12.16 -5.36
C TRP A 556 6.08 12.54 -6.79
N LYS A 557 5.42 13.51 -7.37
CA LYS A 557 5.87 14.14 -8.63
C LYS A 557 7.09 15.03 -8.38
N SER A 558 7.90 15.24 -9.42
CA SER A 558 8.94 16.28 -9.40
C SER A 558 8.34 17.63 -9.01
N ASN A 559 9.11 18.47 -8.35
CA ASN A 559 8.68 19.77 -7.80
C ASN A 559 7.64 19.70 -6.68
N SER A 560 7.33 18.53 -6.14
CA SER A 560 6.48 18.41 -4.97
C SER A 560 7.28 18.70 -3.71
N ALA A 561 6.80 19.65 -2.91
CA ALA A 561 7.37 19.99 -1.60
C ALA A 561 6.71 19.12 -0.52
N GLU A 562 7.14 17.86 -0.40
CA GLU A 562 6.51 16.86 0.50
C GLU A 562 6.39 17.36 1.94
N ALA A 563 7.44 18.02 2.46
CA ALA A 563 7.43 18.55 3.82
C ALA A 563 6.35 19.62 4.09
N GLU A 564 5.80 20.24 3.03
CA GLU A 564 4.69 21.19 3.11
C GLU A 564 3.34 20.52 2.78
N LEU A 565 3.37 19.57 1.85
CA LEU A 565 2.16 18.94 1.34
C LEU A 565 1.61 17.89 2.30
N ILE A 566 2.47 17.15 3.02
CA ILE A 566 2.04 16.16 4.01
C ILE A 566 1.18 16.81 5.10
N PRO A 567 1.66 17.78 5.89
CA PRO A 567 0.85 18.40 6.93
C PRO A 567 -0.35 19.17 6.36
N TYR A 568 -0.22 19.75 5.16
CA TYR A 568 -1.35 20.40 4.51
C TYR A 568 -2.46 19.40 4.17
N MET A 569 -2.15 18.24 3.59
CA MET A 569 -3.17 17.24 3.25
C MET A 569 -3.77 16.58 4.49
N GLN A 570 -3.02 16.44 5.57
CA GLN A 570 -3.56 15.94 6.83
C GLN A 570 -4.73 16.79 7.35
N GLN A 571 -4.72 18.11 7.14
CA GLN A 571 -5.83 19.02 7.46
C GLN A 571 -5.93 20.15 6.43
N SER A 572 -6.31 19.82 5.20
CA SER A 572 -6.41 20.81 4.10
C SER A 572 -7.48 21.90 4.35
N MET A 573 -8.41 21.65 5.25
CA MET A 573 -9.42 22.58 5.72
C MET A 573 -9.15 22.96 7.19
N GLU A 574 -8.25 23.92 7.43
CA GLU A 574 -7.71 24.29 8.74
C GLU A 574 -8.75 24.54 9.86
N GLU A 575 -9.93 25.07 9.50
CA GLU A 575 -11.00 25.37 10.45
C GLU A 575 -11.96 24.17 10.67
N GLU A 576 -11.73 23.05 9.99
CA GLU A 576 -12.63 21.91 9.99
C GLU A 576 -12.00 20.69 10.64
N GLN A 577 -12.84 19.90 11.29
CA GLN A 577 -12.40 18.62 11.89
C GLN A 577 -12.47 17.49 10.83
N VAL A 578 -11.78 17.72 9.70
CA VAL A 578 -11.70 16.80 8.57
C VAL A 578 -10.22 16.54 8.25
N PHE A 579 -9.82 15.29 8.34
CA PHE A 579 -8.42 14.88 8.24
C PHE A 579 -8.24 13.85 7.13
N VAL A 580 -7.08 13.85 6.49
CA VAL A 580 -6.67 12.84 5.51
C VAL A 580 -5.45 12.10 6.03
N VAL A 581 -5.50 10.77 6.04
CA VAL A 581 -4.40 9.90 6.44
C VAL A 581 -4.20 8.77 5.43
N GLY A 582 -3.03 8.19 5.40
CA GLY A 582 -2.73 7.06 4.51
C GLY A 582 -1.39 7.22 3.80
N GLU A 583 -1.02 6.21 3.03
CA GLU A 583 0.27 6.11 2.34
C GLU A 583 0.45 7.18 1.25
N CYS A 584 -0.64 7.64 0.64
CA CYS A 584 -0.64 8.49 -0.55
C CYS A 584 0.18 9.77 -0.39
N TRP A 585 -0.04 10.52 0.69
CA TRP A 585 0.71 11.72 1.06
C TRP A 585 1.58 11.43 2.29
N SER A 586 2.57 10.56 2.12
CA SER A 586 3.48 10.19 3.20
C SER A 586 4.94 10.33 2.78
N ASP A 587 5.82 10.31 3.75
CA ASP A 587 7.27 10.27 3.56
C ASP A 587 7.81 8.86 3.26
N ALA A 588 6.96 7.84 3.33
CA ALA A 588 7.28 6.44 3.03
C ALA A 588 6.21 5.82 2.12
N GLN A 589 6.02 6.44 0.93
CA GLN A 589 5.09 5.94 -0.08
C GLN A 589 5.45 4.53 -0.53
N GLY A 590 4.43 3.70 -0.79
CA GLY A 590 4.60 2.29 -1.13
C GLY A 590 4.74 1.35 0.07
N TRP A 591 4.71 1.87 1.29
CA TRP A 591 4.92 1.10 2.51
C TRP A 591 3.83 1.33 3.55
N VAL A 592 3.56 0.30 4.35
CA VAL A 592 2.69 0.39 5.54
C VAL A 592 3.19 1.45 6.51
N GLN A 593 4.51 1.63 6.60
CA GLN A 593 5.17 2.66 7.40
C GLN A 593 4.60 4.06 7.13
N GLY A 594 4.42 4.44 5.85
CA GLY A 594 3.88 5.74 5.48
C GLY A 594 2.43 5.93 5.91
N ALA A 595 1.62 4.88 5.77
CA ALA A 595 0.24 4.90 6.22
C ALA A 595 0.11 5.09 7.74
N LEU A 596 0.93 4.40 8.52
CA LEU A 596 0.97 4.52 9.97
C LEU A 596 1.58 5.84 10.44
N ASN A 597 2.65 6.32 9.77
CA ASN A 597 3.28 7.60 10.08
C ASN A 597 2.30 8.77 9.96
N THR A 598 1.54 8.83 8.85
CA THR A 598 0.55 9.90 8.65
C THR A 598 -0.59 9.82 9.66
N SER A 599 -1.04 8.61 9.99
CA SER A 599 -2.08 8.40 11.00
C SER A 599 -1.62 8.85 12.38
N GLU A 600 -0.44 8.41 12.83
CA GLU A 600 0.07 8.78 14.16
C GLU A 600 0.43 10.27 14.24
N ALA A 601 0.99 10.86 13.18
CA ALA A 601 1.26 12.30 13.13
C ALA A 601 -0.04 13.12 13.25
N MET A 602 -1.11 12.75 12.53
CA MET A 602 -2.40 13.41 12.67
C MET A 602 -2.96 13.31 14.09
N LEU A 603 -2.89 12.11 14.70
CA LEU A 603 -3.37 11.89 16.06
C LEU A 603 -2.61 12.76 17.08
N GLN A 604 -1.31 12.96 16.89
CA GLN A 604 -0.48 13.77 17.79
C GLN A 604 -0.59 15.26 17.49
N ASP A 605 -0.27 15.67 16.27
CA ASP A 605 -0.10 17.08 15.92
C ASP A 605 -1.44 17.80 15.80
N MET A 606 -2.52 17.10 15.34
CA MET A 606 -3.85 17.70 15.12
C MET A 606 -4.82 17.41 16.28
N LEU A 607 -4.79 16.19 16.82
CA LEU A 607 -5.72 15.77 17.87
C LEU A 607 -5.12 15.78 19.28
N GLY A 608 -3.83 16.03 19.41
CA GLY A 608 -3.16 16.20 20.69
C GLY A 608 -3.03 14.92 21.52
N LEU A 609 -2.95 13.74 20.89
CA LEU A 609 -2.62 12.50 21.58
C LEU A 609 -1.12 12.48 21.93
N THR A 610 -0.78 11.94 23.10
CA THR A 610 0.61 11.63 23.43
C THR A 610 1.07 10.36 22.71
N TRP A 611 2.37 10.23 22.53
CA TRP A 611 2.96 9.05 21.94
C TRP A 611 2.65 7.80 22.78
N PRO A 612 2.28 6.69 22.15
CA PRO A 612 2.03 5.46 22.88
C PRO A 612 3.35 4.87 23.40
N GLU A 613 3.35 4.35 24.63
CA GLU A 613 4.54 3.78 25.26
C GLU A 613 5.19 2.67 24.43
N TRP A 614 4.39 1.86 23.75
CA TRP A 614 4.91 0.76 22.92
C TRP A 614 5.74 1.27 21.74
N LEU A 615 5.47 2.48 21.24
CA LEU A 615 6.25 3.09 20.17
C LEU A 615 7.60 3.61 20.68
N LEU A 616 7.69 3.92 21.97
CA LEU A 616 8.90 4.42 22.61
C LEU A 616 9.84 3.31 23.13
N ARG A 617 9.36 2.07 23.24
CA ARG A 617 10.12 0.95 23.84
C ARG A 617 11.44 0.61 23.13
N GLY A 618 11.62 0.98 21.90
CA GLY A 618 12.85 0.73 21.14
C GLY A 618 13.76 1.94 21.02
N GLY A 619 13.40 3.05 21.60
CA GLY A 619 14.04 4.35 21.40
C GLY A 619 13.01 5.41 21.07
N THR A 620 13.40 6.44 20.40
CA THR A 620 12.51 7.52 20.00
C THR A 620 11.88 7.21 18.65
N TRP A 621 10.55 7.26 18.54
CA TRP A 621 9.92 7.32 17.22
C TRP A 621 10.46 8.53 16.47
N LEU A 622 11.01 8.30 15.27
CA LEU A 622 11.65 9.37 14.52
C LEU A 622 10.64 10.33 13.89
N GLY A 623 9.36 9.95 13.89
CA GLY A 623 8.28 10.74 13.28
C GLY A 623 8.40 10.86 11.76
N PRO A 624 7.42 11.46 11.09
CA PRO A 624 7.58 11.92 9.73
C PRO A 624 8.70 12.96 9.67
N ARG A 625 9.34 13.06 8.51
CA ARG A 625 10.45 13.99 8.29
C ARG A 625 9.94 15.43 8.39
N LYS A 626 10.34 16.14 9.44
CA LYS A 626 10.00 17.55 9.65
C LYS A 626 11.00 18.45 8.92
N LYS A 627 10.60 19.70 8.67
CA LYS A 627 11.56 20.71 8.19
C LYS A 627 12.68 20.89 9.21
N PRO A 628 13.93 21.19 8.78
CA PRO A 628 15.07 21.40 9.68
C PRO A 628 14.88 22.51 10.71
N ASP A 629 13.97 23.45 10.46
CA ASP A 629 13.65 24.58 11.34
C ASP A 629 12.63 24.24 12.44
N GLY A 630 12.18 22.99 12.53
CA GLY A 630 11.25 22.52 13.56
C GLY A 630 9.81 23.01 13.40
N SER A 631 9.49 23.66 12.27
CA SER A 631 8.15 24.18 11.94
C SER A 631 7.31 23.20 11.12
#